data_79534e55d653c41c0b434f308de8fc62
#
_entry.id   79534e55d653c41c0b434f308de8fc62
#
_cell.length_a   1.000
_cell.length_b   1.000
_cell.length_c   1.000
_cell.angle_alpha   90.00
_cell.angle_beta   90.00
_cell.angle_gamma   90.00
#
_symmetry.space_group_name_H-M   'P 1'
#
loop_
_entity.id
_entity.type
_entity.pdbx_description
1 polymer ?
#
loop_
_entity_poly.entity_id
_entity_poly.type
_entity_poly.pdbx_seq_one_letter_code
_entity_poly.pdbx_strand_id
1 'polypeptide(L)'
;MDLNQIEAYLSDTDSQQRLKAIVELRNYEPDVAVPLLLSKKQDQEFLVRSFVAMGLGRKRTAESFAALLEMMKFDRDPNVRAEASNSLSLFGEVSAPHLRSLFVQDDHWLVRRSILAAMTELNSPEEIYETCTYGVTADDETVRTSSIDVLGLLVNTPKQDEALKLLLSMVSNPSWRIRFRTAKALVRFSVPEAQD
;
A
#
# COMPACT_ATOMS: atom_id res chain seq x y z
N MET A 1 -28.67 -7.33 1.74
CA MET A 1 -28.76 -8.44 0.76
C MET A 1 -28.62 -9.72 1.56
N ASP A 2 -29.47 -10.73 1.36
CA ASP A 2 -29.29 -12.02 2.02
C ASP A 2 -28.19 -12.86 1.32
N LEU A 3 -27.77 -13.97 1.94
CA LEU A 3 -26.65 -14.77 1.46
C LEU A 3 -26.93 -15.41 0.10
N ASN A 4 -28.15 -15.92 -0.13
CA ASN A 4 -28.53 -16.53 -1.41
C ASN A 4 -28.48 -15.50 -2.56
N GLN A 5 -28.91 -14.27 -2.30
CA GLN A 5 -28.80 -13.17 -3.27
C GLN A 5 -27.33 -12.79 -3.55
N ILE A 6 -26.49 -12.80 -2.53
CA ILE A 6 -25.04 -12.54 -2.69
C ILE A 6 -24.41 -13.60 -3.58
N GLU A 7 -24.64 -14.88 -3.32
CA GLU A 7 -24.12 -15.99 -4.12
C GLU A 7 -24.61 -15.93 -5.58
N ALA A 8 -25.88 -15.62 -5.79
CA ALA A 8 -26.44 -15.43 -7.13
C ALA A 8 -25.73 -14.26 -7.85
N TYR A 9 -25.55 -13.12 -7.19
CA TYR A 9 -24.91 -11.95 -7.76
C TYR A 9 -23.41 -12.15 -7.99
N LEU A 10 -22.71 -12.89 -7.14
CA LEU A 10 -21.32 -13.26 -7.40
C LEU A 10 -21.14 -14.08 -8.67
N SER A 11 -22.16 -14.81 -9.09
CA SER A 11 -22.15 -15.64 -10.29
C SER A 11 -22.73 -14.94 -11.53
N ASP A 12 -23.19 -13.68 -11.40
CA ASP A 12 -23.79 -12.93 -12.49
C ASP A 12 -22.76 -12.59 -13.59
N THR A 13 -23.21 -12.54 -14.83
CA THR A 13 -22.38 -12.11 -15.97
C THR A 13 -22.06 -10.62 -15.91
N ASP A 14 -22.95 -9.80 -15.34
CA ASP A 14 -22.73 -8.38 -15.11
C ASP A 14 -21.75 -8.15 -13.93
N SER A 15 -20.61 -7.56 -14.23
CA SER A 15 -19.61 -7.20 -13.21
C SER A 15 -20.13 -6.24 -12.13
N GLN A 16 -21.12 -5.42 -12.45
CA GLN A 16 -21.74 -4.51 -11.47
C GLN A 16 -22.54 -5.27 -10.41
N GLN A 17 -23.18 -6.37 -10.77
CA GLN A 17 -23.86 -7.23 -9.78
C GLN A 17 -22.83 -7.93 -8.89
N ARG A 18 -21.73 -8.46 -9.50
CA ARG A 18 -20.63 -9.05 -8.72
C ARG A 18 -20.01 -8.05 -7.73
N LEU A 19 -19.79 -6.80 -8.16
CA LEU A 19 -19.28 -5.73 -7.28
C LEU A 19 -20.25 -5.43 -6.13
N LYS A 20 -21.55 -5.34 -6.39
CA LYS A 20 -22.56 -5.14 -5.32
C LYS A 20 -22.48 -6.25 -4.27
N ALA A 21 -22.41 -7.51 -4.72
CA ALA A 21 -22.28 -8.64 -3.81
C ALA A 21 -21.01 -8.55 -2.94
N ILE A 22 -19.84 -8.26 -3.56
CA ILE A 22 -18.58 -8.10 -2.84
C ILE A 22 -18.66 -6.97 -1.79
N VAL A 23 -19.27 -5.85 -2.13
CA VAL A 23 -19.46 -4.73 -1.19
C VAL A 23 -20.36 -5.13 -0.02
N GLU A 24 -21.41 -5.90 -0.26
CA GLU A 24 -22.29 -6.38 0.81
C GLU A 24 -21.62 -7.34 1.78
N LEU A 25 -20.61 -8.11 1.34
CA LEU A 25 -19.84 -9.01 2.19
C LEU A 25 -19.11 -8.29 3.34
N ARG A 26 -18.98 -6.97 3.30
CA ARG A 26 -18.45 -6.18 4.44
C ARG A 26 -19.27 -6.39 5.72
N ASN A 27 -20.60 -6.64 5.59
CA ASN A 27 -21.54 -6.78 6.70
C ASN A 27 -21.60 -8.21 7.27
N TYR A 28 -20.86 -9.16 6.68
CA TYR A 28 -20.83 -10.56 7.10
C TYR A 28 -19.57 -10.87 7.87
N GLU A 29 -19.64 -11.85 8.77
CA GLU A 29 -18.52 -12.33 9.53
C GLU A 29 -17.42 -12.95 8.63
N PRO A 30 -16.16 -12.99 9.06
CA PRO A 30 -15.06 -13.47 8.23
C PRO A 30 -15.22 -14.90 7.72
N ASP A 31 -15.77 -15.81 8.52
CA ASP A 31 -16.01 -17.22 8.17
C ASP A 31 -16.96 -17.38 6.99
N VAL A 32 -17.90 -16.46 6.80
CA VAL A 32 -18.80 -16.41 5.64
C VAL A 32 -18.19 -15.60 4.49
N ALA A 33 -17.68 -14.41 4.81
CA ALA A 33 -17.25 -13.47 3.77
C ALA A 33 -15.97 -13.90 3.04
N VAL A 34 -14.96 -14.46 3.76
CA VAL A 34 -13.67 -14.75 3.17
C VAL A 34 -13.75 -15.82 2.08
N PRO A 35 -14.41 -16.97 2.25
CA PRO A 35 -14.56 -17.95 1.18
C PRO A 35 -15.22 -17.37 -0.08
N LEU A 36 -16.25 -16.54 0.08
CA LEU A 36 -16.97 -15.91 -1.02
C LEU A 36 -16.09 -14.88 -1.76
N LEU A 37 -15.33 -14.06 -1.03
CA LEU A 37 -14.35 -13.14 -1.61
C LEU A 37 -13.28 -13.91 -2.40
N LEU A 38 -12.73 -14.97 -1.82
CA LEU A 38 -11.70 -15.81 -2.45
C LEU A 38 -12.21 -16.45 -3.75
N SER A 39 -13.50 -16.79 -3.85
CA SER A 39 -14.08 -17.34 -5.08
C SER A 39 -13.98 -16.36 -6.27
N LYS A 40 -13.82 -15.05 -6.02
CA LYS A 40 -13.69 -13.99 -7.02
C LYS A 40 -12.29 -13.41 -7.17
N LYS A 41 -11.30 -13.99 -6.50
CA LYS A 41 -9.89 -13.55 -6.59
C LYS A 41 -9.33 -13.56 -8.01
N GLN A 42 -9.85 -14.43 -8.87
CA GLN A 42 -9.43 -14.58 -10.28
C GLN A 42 -10.49 -14.05 -11.27
N ASP A 43 -11.38 -13.17 -10.85
CA ASP A 43 -12.38 -12.57 -11.74
C ASP A 43 -11.75 -11.92 -12.97
N GLN A 44 -12.46 -11.94 -14.11
CA GLN A 44 -11.95 -11.36 -15.35
C GLN A 44 -11.75 -9.85 -15.23
N GLU A 45 -12.65 -9.17 -14.50
CA GLU A 45 -12.63 -7.72 -14.32
C GLU A 45 -11.67 -7.32 -13.19
N PHE A 46 -10.69 -6.48 -13.53
CA PHE A 46 -9.71 -6.01 -12.52
C PHE A 46 -10.38 -5.26 -11.36
N LEU A 47 -11.47 -4.54 -11.64
CA LEU A 47 -12.18 -3.79 -10.61
C LEU A 47 -12.81 -4.73 -9.59
N VAL A 48 -13.38 -5.87 -10.04
CA VAL A 48 -13.91 -6.91 -9.15
C VAL A 48 -12.79 -7.45 -8.26
N ARG A 49 -11.62 -7.78 -8.85
CA ARG A 49 -10.47 -8.26 -8.09
C ARG A 49 -9.94 -7.22 -7.08
N SER A 50 -9.93 -5.92 -7.44
CA SER A 50 -9.54 -4.84 -6.52
C SER A 50 -10.50 -4.76 -5.32
N PHE A 51 -11.80 -4.88 -5.55
CA PHE A 51 -12.78 -4.89 -4.46
C PHE A 51 -12.68 -6.17 -3.60
N VAL A 52 -12.29 -7.30 -4.19
CA VAL A 52 -11.95 -8.51 -3.44
C VAL A 52 -10.76 -8.23 -2.51
N ALA A 53 -9.68 -7.63 -3.00
CA ALA A 53 -8.51 -7.28 -2.18
C ALA A 53 -8.92 -6.36 -1.02
N MET A 54 -9.70 -5.32 -1.29
CA MET A 54 -10.22 -4.42 -0.25
C MET A 54 -11.09 -5.17 0.78
N GLY A 55 -11.95 -6.07 0.34
CA GLY A 55 -12.80 -6.89 1.21
C GLY A 55 -11.97 -7.81 2.12
N LEU A 56 -10.98 -8.49 1.57
CA LEU A 56 -10.06 -9.35 2.31
C LEU A 56 -9.26 -8.58 3.37
N GLY A 57 -8.76 -7.38 3.02
CA GLY A 57 -8.05 -6.53 3.97
C GLY A 57 -8.86 -6.17 5.20
N ARG A 58 -10.17 -5.95 5.04
CA ARG A 58 -11.08 -5.64 6.17
C ARG A 58 -11.35 -6.83 7.09
N LYS A 59 -11.26 -8.07 6.57
CA LYS A 59 -11.56 -9.29 7.35
C LYS A 59 -10.39 -9.75 8.21
N ARG A 60 -9.14 -9.41 7.85
CA ARG A 60 -7.92 -9.63 8.63
C ARG A 60 -7.71 -11.07 9.13
N THR A 61 -8.07 -12.07 8.32
CA THR A 61 -7.78 -13.48 8.62
C THR A 61 -6.44 -13.91 8.03
N ALA A 62 -5.90 -15.04 8.47
CA ALA A 62 -4.69 -15.62 7.91
C ALA A 62 -4.85 -15.96 6.42
N GLU A 63 -6.03 -16.47 6.03
CA GLU A 63 -6.35 -16.75 4.62
C GLU A 63 -6.41 -15.46 3.79
N SER A 64 -7.00 -14.39 4.34
CA SER A 64 -7.02 -13.07 3.71
C SER A 64 -5.60 -12.54 3.49
N PHE A 65 -4.72 -12.68 4.49
CA PHE A 65 -3.33 -12.26 4.39
C PHE A 65 -2.59 -13.01 3.27
N ALA A 66 -2.71 -14.33 3.26
CA ALA A 66 -2.08 -15.17 2.22
C ALA A 66 -2.58 -14.83 0.81
N ALA A 67 -3.90 -14.64 0.65
CA ALA A 67 -4.50 -14.26 -0.62
C ALA A 67 -4.05 -12.87 -1.09
N LEU A 68 -3.95 -11.90 -0.19
CA LEU A 68 -3.46 -10.56 -0.50
C LEU A 68 -1.98 -10.57 -0.91
N LEU A 69 -1.14 -11.38 -0.25
CA LEU A 69 0.26 -11.57 -0.68
C LEU A 69 0.35 -12.12 -2.10
N GLU A 70 -0.50 -13.07 -2.45
CA GLU A 70 -0.55 -13.63 -3.81
C GLU A 70 -1.02 -12.58 -4.82
N MET A 71 -2.12 -11.86 -4.52
CA MET A 71 -2.66 -10.81 -5.40
C MET A 71 -1.64 -9.67 -5.59
N MET A 72 -1.00 -9.23 -4.52
CA MET A 72 0.03 -8.19 -4.54
C MET A 72 1.20 -8.56 -5.47
N LYS A 73 1.61 -9.83 -5.47
CA LYS A 73 2.78 -10.30 -6.25
C LYS A 73 2.46 -10.66 -7.69
N PHE A 74 1.28 -11.22 -7.94
CA PHE A 74 1.04 -11.96 -9.18
C PHE A 74 -0.17 -11.47 -9.98
N ASP A 75 -0.98 -10.52 -9.46
CA ASP A 75 -2.07 -10.02 -10.28
C ASP A 75 -1.51 -9.26 -11.49
N ARG A 76 -2.10 -9.54 -12.66
CA ARG A 76 -1.70 -8.93 -13.92
C ARG A 76 -1.94 -7.42 -14.00
N ASP A 77 -2.90 -6.91 -13.21
CA ASP A 77 -3.29 -5.50 -13.24
C ASP A 77 -2.63 -4.72 -12.09
N PRO A 78 -1.90 -3.64 -12.37
CA PRO A 78 -1.22 -2.85 -11.36
C PRO A 78 -2.17 -2.19 -10.36
N ASN A 79 -3.44 -1.92 -10.72
CA ASN A 79 -4.42 -1.39 -9.77
C ASN A 79 -4.76 -2.44 -8.71
N VAL A 80 -4.86 -3.71 -9.09
CA VAL A 80 -5.12 -4.80 -8.14
C VAL A 80 -3.91 -5.02 -7.24
N ARG A 81 -2.68 -5.02 -7.79
CA ARG A 81 -1.46 -5.13 -6.98
C ARG A 81 -1.34 -3.97 -5.97
N ALA A 82 -1.64 -2.76 -6.43
CA ALA A 82 -1.65 -1.56 -5.58
C ALA A 82 -2.68 -1.66 -4.45
N GLU A 83 -3.91 -2.08 -4.76
CA GLU A 83 -4.98 -2.24 -3.76
C GLU A 83 -4.67 -3.37 -2.77
N ALA A 84 -4.12 -4.49 -3.24
CA ALA A 84 -3.67 -5.58 -2.37
C ALA A 84 -2.57 -5.11 -1.41
N SER A 85 -1.65 -4.25 -1.86
CA SER A 85 -0.62 -3.64 -1.03
C SER A 85 -1.22 -2.73 0.06
N ASN A 86 -2.17 -1.87 -0.31
CA ASN A 86 -2.91 -1.05 0.65
C ASN A 86 -3.67 -1.91 1.66
N SER A 87 -4.33 -2.97 1.20
CA SER A 87 -5.09 -3.88 2.05
C SER A 87 -4.21 -4.68 3.02
N LEU A 88 -2.97 -5.00 2.62
CA LEU A 88 -2.00 -5.66 3.49
C LEU A 88 -1.55 -4.78 4.64
N SER A 89 -1.43 -3.45 4.47
CA SER A 89 -1.05 -2.56 5.57
C SER A 89 -2.02 -2.62 6.76
N LEU A 90 -3.28 -3.00 6.51
CA LEU A 90 -4.27 -3.17 7.57
C LEU A 90 -3.95 -4.31 8.56
N PHE A 91 -3.01 -5.18 8.23
CA PHE A 91 -2.52 -6.23 9.12
C PHE A 91 -1.39 -5.75 10.04
N GLY A 92 -0.95 -4.50 9.90
CA GLY A 92 0.08 -3.90 10.74
C GLY A 92 1.50 -4.29 10.32
N GLU A 93 2.42 -4.22 11.25
CA GLU A 93 3.87 -4.33 11.01
C GLU A 93 4.31 -5.63 10.32
N VAL A 94 3.55 -6.72 10.49
CA VAL A 94 3.84 -8.00 9.82
C VAL A 94 3.85 -7.89 8.29
N SER A 95 3.17 -6.89 7.73
CA SER A 95 3.13 -6.63 6.29
C SER A 95 4.36 -5.86 5.76
N ALA A 96 5.09 -5.13 6.60
CA ALA A 96 6.16 -4.24 6.17
C ALA A 96 7.27 -4.92 5.35
N PRO A 97 7.83 -6.08 5.75
CA PRO A 97 8.85 -6.78 4.95
C PRO A 97 8.33 -7.22 3.56
N HIS A 98 7.05 -7.58 3.48
CA HIS A 98 6.44 -8.01 2.22
C HIS A 98 6.23 -6.82 1.28
N LEU A 99 5.75 -5.69 1.81
CA LEU A 99 5.58 -4.45 1.06
C LEU A 99 6.93 -3.93 0.54
N ARG A 100 7.97 -3.91 1.38
CA ARG A 100 9.32 -3.56 0.96
C ARG A 100 9.83 -4.47 -0.15
N SER A 101 9.66 -5.79 -0.01
CA SER A 101 10.09 -6.76 -1.03
C SER A 101 9.41 -6.49 -2.39
N LEU A 102 8.10 -6.24 -2.40
CA LEU A 102 7.39 -5.91 -3.63
C LEU A 102 7.84 -4.57 -4.21
N PHE A 103 8.06 -3.55 -3.37
CA PHE A 103 8.51 -2.23 -3.84
C PHE A 103 9.78 -2.33 -4.70
N VAL A 104 10.70 -3.21 -4.33
CA VAL A 104 11.92 -3.44 -5.11
C VAL A 104 11.65 -4.22 -6.39
N GLN A 105 10.74 -5.19 -6.36
CA GLN A 105 10.47 -6.12 -7.47
C GLN A 105 9.51 -5.56 -8.53
N ASP A 106 8.52 -4.77 -8.14
CA ASP A 106 7.54 -4.20 -9.06
C ASP A 106 8.08 -2.89 -9.65
N ASP A 107 8.05 -2.75 -10.96
CA ASP A 107 8.54 -1.54 -11.67
C ASP A 107 7.44 -0.50 -11.91
N HIS A 108 6.17 -0.83 -11.65
CA HIS A 108 5.05 0.05 -11.93
C HIS A 108 4.94 1.17 -10.88
N TRP A 109 5.00 2.42 -11.33
CA TRP A 109 4.97 3.61 -10.47
C TRP A 109 3.77 3.66 -9.50
N LEU A 110 2.57 3.23 -9.96
CA LEU A 110 1.36 3.21 -9.15
C LEU A 110 1.49 2.26 -7.97
N VAL A 111 2.02 1.05 -8.20
CA VAL A 111 2.23 0.04 -7.15
C VAL A 111 3.23 0.55 -6.13
N ARG A 112 4.39 1.05 -6.59
CA ARG A 112 5.42 1.63 -5.71
C ARG A 112 4.88 2.79 -4.88
N ARG A 113 4.13 3.71 -5.50
CA ARG A 113 3.52 4.83 -4.78
C ARG A 113 2.50 4.36 -3.74
N SER A 114 1.67 3.36 -4.08
CA SER A 114 0.70 2.78 -3.13
C SER A 114 1.39 2.09 -1.95
N ILE A 115 2.50 1.38 -2.20
CA ILE A 115 3.29 0.79 -1.12
C ILE A 115 3.85 1.88 -0.20
N LEU A 116 4.43 2.95 -0.74
CA LEU A 116 4.92 4.07 0.08
C LEU A 116 3.81 4.65 0.95
N ALA A 117 2.61 4.87 0.39
CA ALA A 117 1.47 5.35 1.15
C ALA A 117 1.05 4.34 2.24
N ALA A 118 0.96 3.06 1.91
CA ALA A 118 0.62 2.00 2.85
C ALA A 118 1.61 1.91 4.02
N MET A 119 2.90 2.08 3.75
CA MET A 119 3.96 2.02 4.77
C MET A 119 3.90 3.19 5.76
N THR A 120 3.32 4.34 5.40
CA THR A 120 3.17 5.46 6.34
C THR A 120 2.22 5.16 7.50
N GLU A 121 1.37 4.15 7.36
CA GLU A 121 0.45 3.69 8.40
C GLU A 121 1.08 2.63 9.33
N LEU A 122 2.32 2.23 9.08
CA LEU A 122 3.02 1.19 9.81
C LEU A 122 4.08 1.80 10.74
N ASN A 123 4.24 1.20 11.93
CA ASN A 123 5.33 1.56 12.84
C ASN A 123 6.56 0.68 12.56
N SER A 124 7.14 0.82 11.35
CA SER A 124 8.26 0.01 10.86
C SER A 124 9.33 0.92 10.24
N PRO A 125 10.00 1.77 11.04
CA PRO A 125 10.91 2.81 10.52
C PRO A 125 12.09 2.24 9.74
N GLU A 126 12.57 1.04 10.06
CA GLU A 126 13.65 0.36 9.33
C GLU A 126 13.24 0.05 7.89
N GLU A 127 12.14 -0.67 7.71
CA GLU A 127 11.61 -1.04 6.39
C GLU A 127 11.20 0.18 5.57
N ILE A 128 10.66 1.21 6.23
CA ILE A 128 10.32 2.49 5.60
C ILE A 128 11.58 3.17 5.07
N TYR A 129 12.63 3.28 5.90
CA TYR A 129 13.89 3.89 5.51
C TYR A 129 14.54 3.15 4.33
N GLU A 130 14.64 1.83 4.41
CA GLU A 130 15.21 1.00 3.34
C GLU A 130 14.41 1.13 2.02
N THR A 131 13.07 1.13 2.09
CA THR A 131 12.20 1.32 0.93
C THR A 131 12.44 2.70 0.30
N CYS A 132 12.51 3.75 1.12
CA CYS A 132 12.73 5.10 0.64
C CYS A 132 14.15 5.28 0.05
N THR A 133 15.17 4.64 0.63
CA THR A 133 16.53 4.66 0.09
C THR A 133 16.59 4.12 -1.34
N TYR A 134 15.85 3.06 -1.62
CA TYR A 134 15.69 2.55 -2.98
C TYR A 134 14.85 3.52 -3.84
N GLY A 135 13.74 4.02 -3.29
CA GLY A 135 12.78 4.83 -4.03
C GLY A 135 13.30 6.20 -4.49
N VAL A 136 14.22 6.83 -3.75
CA VAL A 136 14.82 8.13 -4.15
C VAL A 136 15.74 8.01 -5.38
N THR A 137 16.13 6.80 -5.76
CA THR A 137 16.92 6.52 -6.96
C THR A 137 16.09 5.94 -8.12
N ALA A 138 14.77 5.78 -7.94
CA ALA A 138 13.90 5.22 -8.98
C ALA A 138 13.85 6.10 -10.23
N ASP A 139 13.58 5.49 -11.39
CA ASP A 139 13.46 6.22 -12.67
C ASP A 139 12.22 7.13 -12.71
N ASP A 140 11.12 6.72 -12.08
CA ASP A 140 9.88 7.50 -12.03
C ASP A 140 9.97 8.65 -11.01
N GLU A 141 9.68 9.88 -11.46
CA GLU A 141 9.75 11.08 -10.62
C GLU A 141 8.70 11.07 -9.49
N THR A 142 7.53 10.47 -9.72
CA THR A 142 6.48 10.36 -8.69
C THR A 142 6.95 9.46 -7.55
N VAL A 143 7.63 8.36 -7.88
CA VAL A 143 8.20 7.45 -6.87
C VAL A 143 9.29 8.17 -6.08
N ARG A 144 10.23 8.87 -6.76
CA ARG A 144 11.29 9.64 -6.07
C ARG A 144 10.71 10.67 -5.11
N THR A 145 9.77 11.49 -5.59
CA THR A 145 9.18 12.56 -4.77
C THR A 145 8.36 12.02 -3.61
N SER A 146 7.61 10.92 -3.82
CA SER A 146 6.87 10.26 -2.74
C SER A 146 7.81 9.66 -1.68
N SER A 147 8.93 9.06 -2.09
CA SER A 147 9.93 8.53 -1.16
C SER A 147 10.56 9.64 -0.30
N ILE A 148 10.80 10.82 -0.88
CA ILE A 148 11.29 11.99 -0.13
C ILE A 148 10.24 12.47 0.89
N ASP A 149 8.97 12.52 0.51
CA ASP A 149 7.89 12.90 1.43
C ASP A 149 7.80 11.92 2.62
N VAL A 150 7.96 10.62 2.36
CA VAL A 150 7.91 9.57 3.38
C VAL A 150 9.16 9.60 4.28
N LEU A 151 10.36 9.88 3.74
CA LEU A 151 11.56 10.11 4.56
C LEU A 151 11.34 11.23 5.59
N GLY A 152 10.61 12.27 5.21
CA GLY A 152 10.25 13.37 6.11
C GLY A 152 9.36 12.95 7.29
N LEU A 153 8.76 11.76 7.25
CA LEU A 153 7.95 11.22 8.35
C LEU A 153 8.78 10.45 9.39
N LEU A 154 10.07 10.19 9.11
CA LEU A 154 10.96 9.46 10.02
C LEU A 154 11.55 10.32 11.14
N VAL A 155 11.11 11.56 11.28
CA VAL A 155 11.42 12.41 12.44
C VAL A 155 10.90 11.75 13.72
N ASN A 156 11.68 11.85 14.81
CA ASN A 156 11.39 11.19 16.11
C ASN A 156 11.29 9.65 16.05
N THR A 157 11.95 9.03 15.07
CA THR A 157 12.09 7.57 14.95
C THR A 157 13.56 7.16 15.10
N PRO A 158 13.86 5.86 15.32
CA PRO A 158 15.25 5.37 15.31
C PRO A 158 16.03 5.62 14.01
N LYS A 159 15.33 5.95 12.90
CA LYS A 159 15.92 6.25 11.58
C LYS A 159 15.99 7.73 11.25
N GLN A 160 15.78 8.60 12.22
CA GLN A 160 15.79 10.04 12.03
C GLN A 160 17.13 10.54 11.43
N ASP A 161 18.24 10.15 12.01
CA ASP A 161 19.57 10.67 11.60
C ASP A 161 19.95 10.20 10.20
N GLU A 162 19.68 8.94 9.87
CA GLU A 162 19.92 8.41 8.54
C GLU A 162 19.00 9.08 7.50
N ALA A 163 17.72 9.28 7.83
CA ALA A 163 16.77 9.96 6.96
C ALA A 163 17.19 11.43 6.73
N LEU A 164 17.60 12.14 7.78
CA LEU A 164 18.10 13.51 7.69
C LEU A 164 19.34 13.59 6.79
N LYS A 165 20.31 12.69 6.98
CA LYS A 165 21.52 12.63 6.16
C LYS A 165 21.20 12.39 4.68
N LEU A 166 20.26 11.48 4.39
CA LEU A 166 19.82 11.20 3.03
C LEU A 166 19.12 12.40 2.40
N LEU A 167 18.24 13.08 3.13
CA LEU A 167 17.57 14.29 2.67
C LEU A 167 18.58 15.41 2.38
N LEU A 168 19.55 15.65 3.26
CA LEU A 168 20.59 16.66 3.07
C LEU A 168 21.41 16.42 1.80
N SER A 169 21.65 15.18 1.41
CA SER A 169 22.35 14.85 0.17
C SER A 169 21.60 15.27 -1.10
N MET A 170 20.28 15.55 -0.99
CA MET A 170 19.43 15.88 -2.12
C MET A 170 19.13 17.39 -2.27
N VAL A 171 19.63 18.24 -1.38
CA VAL A 171 19.35 19.70 -1.42
C VAL A 171 19.87 20.38 -2.68
N SER A 172 20.89 19.83 -3.31
CA SER A 172 21.51 20.33 -4.55
C SER A 172 21.11 19.51 -5.79
N ASN A 173 20.04 18.70 -5.72
CA ASN A 173 19.61 17.87 -6.85
C ASN A 173 19.29 18.73 -8.09
N PRO A 174 19.64 18.31 -9.32
CA PRO A 174 19.33 19.04 -10.55
C PRO A 174 17.83 19.35 -10.72
N SER A 175 16.93 18.41 -10.34
CA SER A 175 15.49 18.60 -10.41
C SER A 175 15.00 19.58 -9.33
N TRP A 176 14.36 20.67 -9.75
CA TRP A 176 13.76 21.61 -8.81
C TRP A 176 12.64 20.97 -7.97
N ARG A 177 11.92 20.00 -8.53
CA ARG A 177 10.88 19.26 -7.80
C ARG A 177 11.47 18.44 -6.65
N ILE A 178 12.59 17.78 -6.89
CA ILE A 178 13.32 17.06 -5.84
C ILE A 178 13.79 18.04 -4.77
N ARG A 179 14.44 19.15 -5.15
CA ARG A 179 14.85 20.18 -4.17
C ARG A 179 13.68 20.71 -3.34
N PHE A 180 12.55 21.00 -3.99
CA PHE A 180 11.36 21.49 -3.29
C PHE A 180 10.81 20.47 -2.27
N ARG A 181 10.68 19.20 -2.68
CA ARG A 181 10.22 18.13 -1.78
C ARG A 181 11.21 17.90 -0.64
N THR A 182 12.49 17.91 -0.93
CA THR A 182 13.55 17.79 0.07
C THR A 182 13.47 18.93 1.11
N ALA A 183 13.37 20.18 0.67
CA ALA A 183 13.22 21.30 1.59
C ALA A 183 11.97 21.17 2.47
N LYS A 184 10.84 20.77 1.89
CA LYS A 184 9.59 20.53 2.63
C LYS A 184 9.74 19.39 3.67
N ALA A 185 10.44 18.32 3.32
CA ALA A 185 10.71 17.22 4.25
C ALA A 185 11.62 17.67 5.40
N LEU A 186 12.68 18.42 5.09
CA LEU A 186 13.65 18.93 6.08
C LEU A 186 13.03 19.89 7.11
N VAL A 187 12.00 20.63 6.75
CA VAL A 187 11.27 21.49 7.72
C VAL A 187 10.79 20.70 8.93
N ARG A 188 10.39 19.44 8.75
CA ARG A 188 9.92 18.58 9.85
C ARG A 188 11.02 18.24 10.87
N PHE A 189 12.29 18.22 10.44
CA PHE A 189 13.45 17.96 11.30
C PHE A 189 13.97 19.23 11.98
N SER A 190 13.53 20.42 11.49
CA SER A 190 14.02 21.72 11.96
C SER A 190 13.14 22.37 13.02
N VAL A 191 12.00 21.77 13.33
CA VAL A 191 11.11 22.27 14.39
C VAL A 191 11.78 21.89 15.72
N PRO A 192 12.34 22.83 16.50
CA PRO A 192 12.74 22.53 17.86
C PRO A 192 11.50 22.01 18.58
N GLU A 193 11.61 20.87 19.26
CA GLU A 193 10.63 20.54 20.29
C GLU A 193 10.51 21.80 21.16
N ALA A 194 9.28 22.31 21.30
CA ALA A 194 9.04 23.42 22.19
C ALA A 194 9.65 23.05 23.53
N GLN A 195 10.75 23.67 23.88
CA GLN A 195 11.36 23.53 25.17
C GLN A 195 10.39 24.22 26.13
N ASP A 196 9.66 23.39 26.89
CA ASP A 196 8.94 23.82 28.08
C ASP A 196 9.86 24.44 29.11
#